data_f1fa8a019ae4f300dec6f1bcad3da83c
#
_entry.id   f1fa8a019ae4f300dec6f1bcad3da83c
#
_cell.length_a   1.000
_cell.length_b   1.000
_cell.length_c   1.000
_cell.angle_alpha   90.00
_cell.angle_beta   90.00
_cell.angle_gamma   90.00
#
_symmetry.space_group_name_H-M   'P 1'
#
loop_
_entity.id
_entity.type
_entity.pdbx_description
1 polymer ?
#
loop_
_entity_poly.entity_id
_entity_poly.type
_entity_poly.pdbx_seq_one_letter_code
_entity_poly.pdbx_strand_id
1 'polypeptide(L)'
;MEENRKRIDALMVSLGVAPSREKAKEMIKSGNVYLNGKVVSKAGLLANDCDIIEYKGESERYVSRGGLKLEKAVDVFKLDLSGYLCIDIGASTGGFTDCMLQNGAKKVYAVDSGSGQLSPKLKSDPRVIDLEKTNFRYITEKEIPERADFASADVSFISLKYILPALSPLLKDGG
;
A
#
# COMPACT_ATOMS: atom_id res chain seq x y z
N MET A 1 -4.34 2.74 43.16
CA MET A 1 -3.75 3.15 41.85
C MET A 1 -4.90 3.11 40.83
N GLU A 2 -5.31 4.26 40.29
CA GLU A 2 -6.34 4.28 39.23
C GLU A 2 -5.77 3.56 38.02
N GLU A 3 -6.40 2.43 37.67
CA GLU A 3 -6.10 1.70 36.45
C GLU A 3 -6.47 2.59 35.26
N ASN A 4 -5.48 3.08 34.53
CA ASN A 4 -5.65 3.93 33.35
C ASN A 4 -6.16 3.08 32.17
N ARG A 5 -7.47 2.75 32.21
CA ARG A 5 -8.12 1.94 31.18
C ARG A 5 -8.37 2.77 29.94
N LYS A 6 -7.89 2.31 28.81
CA LYS A 6 -8.07 2.90 27.47
C LYS A 6 -8.97 2.03 26.62
N ARG A 7 -9.64 2.63 25.66
CA ARG A 7 -10.36 1.84 24.65
C ARG A 7 -9.39 1.00 23.85
N ILE A 8 -9.72 -0.26 23.58
CA ILE A 8 -8.84 -1.20 22.90
C ILE A 8 -8.48 -0.74 21.49
N ASP A 9 -9.41 -0.07 20.75
CA ASP A 9 -9.12 0.50 19.43
C ASP A 9 -8.03 1.58 19.49
N ALA A 10 -7.97 2.38 20.54
CA ALA A 10 -6.94 3.38 20.75
C ALA A 10 -5.64 2.76 21.27
N LEU A 11 -5.74 1.77 22.15
CA LEU A 11 -4.59 1.05 22.70
C LEU A 11 -3.84 0.26 21.61
N MET A 12 -4.55 -0.39 20.67
CA MET A 12 -3.95 -1.07 19.52
C MET A 12 -3.10 -0.14 18.66
N VAL A 13 -3.53 1.13 18.50
CA VAL A 13 -2.75 2.12 17.76
C VAL A 13 -1.52 2.55 18.54
N SER A 14 -1.66 2.84 19.84
CA SER A 14 -0.53 3.26 20.68
C SER A 14 0.56 2.18 20.82
N LEU A 15 0.18 0.91 20.76
CA LEU A 15 1.08 -0.25 20.80
C LEU A 15 1.60 -0.67 19.40
N GLY A 16 1.21 0.02 18.32
CA GLY A 16 1.64 -0.31 16.96
C GLY A 16 1.00 -1.58 16.38
N VAL A 17 -0.02 -2.15 17.04
CA VAL A 17 -0.77 -3.32 16.54
C VAL A 17 -1.67 -2.96 15.35
N ALA A 18 -2.11 -1.72 15.28
CA ALA A 18 -2.89 -1.20 14.15
C ALA A 18 -2.38 0.19 13.72
N PRO A 19 -2.38 0.51 12.41
CA PRO A 19 -1.90 1.80 11.91
C PRO A 19 -2.87 2.97 12.19
N SER A 20 -4.16 2.68 12.39
CA SER A 20 -5.19 3.67 12.71
C SER A 20 -6.32 3.05 13.53
N ARG A 21 -7.15 3.91 14.16
CA ARG A 21 -8.32 3.44 14.93
C ARG A 21 -9.39 2.81 14.04
N GLU A 22 -9.55 3.28 12.81
CA GLU A 22 -10.44 2.68 11.82
C GLU A 22 -9.99 1.26 11.50
N LYS A 23 -8.70 1.09 11.27
CA LYS A 23 -8.11 -0.24 11.00
C LYS A 23 -8.22 -1.16 12.21
N ALA A 24 -7.97 -0.66 13.42
CA ALA A 24 -8.19 -1.41 14.66
C ALA A 24 -9.64 -1.93 14.77
N LYS A 25 -10.65 -1.11 14.42
CA LYS A 25 -12.05 -1.53 14.40
C LYS A 25 -12.33 -2.63 13.37
N GLU A 26 -11.74 -2.54 12.18
CA GLU A 26 -11.85 -3.60 11.15
C GLU A 26 -11.24 -4.91 11.64
N MET A 27 -10.03 -4.85 12.21
CA MET A 27 -9.34 -6.01 12.78
C MET A 27 -10.16 -6.67 13.90
N ILE A 28 -10.79 -5.88 14.77
CA ILE A 28 -11.67 -6.39 15.82
C ILE A 28 -12.92 -7.02 15.21
N LYS A 29 -13.52 -6.37 14.20
CA LYS A 29 -14.73 -6.88 13.53
C LYS A 29 -14.47 -8.20 12.79
N SER A 30 -13.24 -8.43 12.31
CA SER A 30 -12.85 -9.70 11.67
C SER A 30 -12.72 -10.86 12.66
N GLY A 31 -12.81 -10.60 13.98
CA GLY A 31 -12.74 -11.64 15.01
C GLY A 31 -11.34 -12.17 15.32
N ASN A 32 -10.31 -11.52 14.79
CA ASN A 32 -8.92 -11.98 14.90
C ASN A 32 -8.09 -11.22 15.95
N VAL A 33 -8.74 -10.34 16.74
CA VAL A 33 -8.09 -9.64 17.86
C VAL A 33 -8.40 -10.35 19.16
N TYR A 34 -7.36 -10.61 19.95
CA TYR A 34 -7.46 -11.27 21.25
C TYR A 34 -6.90 -10.36 22.34
N LEU A 35 -7.59 -10.29 23.47
CA LEU A 35 -7.15 -9.65 24.71
C LEU A 35 -6.96 -10.73 25.77
N ASN A 36 -5.74 -10.90 26.25
CA ASN A 36 -5.39 -11.97 27.21
C ASN A 36 -5.95 -13.35 26.81
N GLY A 37 -5.80 -13.68 25.51
CA GLY A 37 -6.26 -14.95 24.92
C GLY A 37 -7.76 -15.06 24.63
N LYS A 38 -8.57 -14.03 24.91
CA LYS A 38 -10.02 -14.01 24.61
C LYS A 38 -10.33 -13.11 23.40
N VAL A 39 -11.18 -13.58 22.49
CA VAL A 39 -11.60 -12.81 21.31
C VAL A 39 -12.28 -11.52 21.72
N VAL A 40 -11.86 -10.43 21.09
CA VAL A 40 -12.45 -9.09 21.26
C VAL A 40 -13.52 -8.87 20.19
N SER A 41 -14.75 -8.59 20.60
CA SER A 41 -15.88 -8.34 19.70
C SER A 41 -16.31 -6.87 19.62
N LYS A 42 -15.81 -6.02 20.53
CA LYS A 42 -16.22 -4.60 20.63
C LYS A 42 -15.01 -3.69 20.71
N ALA A 43 -14.87 -2.78 19.76
CA ALA A 43 -13.78 -1.80 19.69
C ALA A 43 -13.74 -0.82 20.89
N GLY A 44 -14.86 -0.65 21.59
CA GLY A 44 -14.97 0.17 22.79
C GLY A 44 -14.61 -0.55 24.10
N LEU A 45 -14.20 -1.84 24.04
CA LEU A 45 -13.76 -2.56 25.23
C LEU A 45 -12.61 -1.81 25.91
N LEU A 46 -12.66 -1.71 27.24
CA LEU A 46 -11.59 -1.07 28.02
C LEU A 46 -10.51 -2.11 28.34
N ALA A 47 -9.27 -1.76 28.10
CA ALA A 47 -8.10 -2.56 28.38
C ALA A 47 -7.01 -1.69 29.04
N ASN A 48 -6.09 -2.32 29.77
CA ASN A 48 -4.95 -1.68 30.42
C ASN A 48 -3.70 -1.78 29.56
N ASP A 49 -2.74 -0.90 29.80
CA ASP A 49 -1.45 -0.90 29.08
C ASP A 49 -0.63 -2.20 29.33
N CYS A 50 -0.94 -2.95 30.40
CA CYS A 50 -0.31 -4.25 30.71
C CYS A 50 -1.04 -5.46 30.11
N ASP A 51 -2.20 -5.27 29.50
CA ASP A 51 -2.94 -6.37 28.86
C ASP A 51 -2.23 -6.82 27.58
N ILE A 52 -2.25 -8.13 27.32
CA ILE A 52 -1.67 -8.72 26.11
C ILE A 52 -2.70 -8.64 24.98
N ILE A 53 -2.40 -7.86 23.96
CA ILE A 53 -3.20 -7.76 22.74
C ILE A 53 -2.50 -8.51 21.62
N GLU A 54 -3.18 -9.52 21.07
CA GLU A 54 -2.69 -10.31 19.94
C GLU A 54 -3.61 -10.12 18.74
N TYR A 55 -3.03 -9.94 17.56
CA TYR A 55 -3.75 -10.04 16.29
C TYR A 55 -3.36 -11.34 15.59
N LYS A 56 -4.34 -12.24 15.39
CA LYS A 56 -4.17 -13.57 14.75
C LYS A 56 -4.77 -13.63 13.34
N GLY A 57 -5.10 -12.46 12.77
CA GLY A 57 -5.47 -12.38 11.36
C GLY A 57 -4.24 -12.40 10.45
N GLU A 58 -4.48 -12.63 9.17
CA GLU A 58 -3.42 -12.45 8.17
C GLU A 58 -2.95 -11.00 8.20
N SER A 59 -1.65 -10.79 8.38
CA SER A 59 -1.06 -9.46 8.17
C SER A 59 -1.31 -9.11 6.70
N GLU A 60 -1.80 -7.90 6.43
CA GLU A 60 -1.92 -7.46 5.04
C GLU A 60 -0.54 -7.54 4.40
N ARG A 61 -0.41 -8.42 3.40
CA ARG A 61 0.85 -8.66 2.68
C ARG A 61 1.36 -7.37 2.03
N TYR A 62 0.43 -6.51 1.61
CA TYR A 62 0.70 -5.23 0.97
C TYR A 62 0.01 -4.09 1.74
N VAL A 63 0.46 -2.86 1.54
CA VAL A 63 -0.12 -1.66 2.17
C VAL A 63 -1.61 -1.44 1.84
N SER A 64 -2.12 -2.13 0.83
CA SER A 64 -3.55 -2.22 0.51
C SER A 64 -3.88 -3.48 -0.30
N ARG A 65 -5.17 -3.84 -0.35
CA ARG A 65 -5.68 -4.98 -1.14
C ARG A 65 -5.39 -4.88 -2.64
N GLY A 66 -5.10 -3.66 -3.14
CA GLY A 66 -4.66 -3.47 -4.53
C GLY A 66 -3.47 -4.34 -4.89
N GLY A 67 -2.49 -4.48 -3.98
CA GLY A 67 -1.30 -5.31 -4.21
C GLY A 67 -1.61 -6.76 -4.60
N LEU A 68 -2.70 -7.33 -4.08
CA LEU A 68 -3.13 -8.69 -4.45
C LEU A 68 -3.57 -8.81 -5.93
N LYS A 69 -4.07 -7.71 -6.53
CA LYS A 69 -4.41 -7.71 -7.96
C LYS A 69 -3.15 -7.84 -8.82
N LEU A 70 -2.12 -7.04 -8.51
CA LEU A 70 -0.86 -7.10 -9.24
C LEU A 70 -0.13 -8.42 -8.98
N GLU A 71 -0.12 -8.91 -7.75
CA GLU A 71 0.43 -10.23 -7.41
C GLU A 71 -0.17 -11.33 -8.29
N LYS A 72 -1.50 -11.31 -8.44
CA LYS A 72 -2.18 -12.27 -9.30
C LYS A 72 -1.72 -12.18 -10.76
N ALA A 73 -1.49 -10.97 -11.26
CA ALA A 73 -0.96 -10.77 -12.62
C ALA A 73 0.49 -11.28 -12.74
N VAL A 74 1.35 -10.94 -11.76
CA VAL A 74 2.74 -11.44 -11.68
C VAL A 74 2.77 -12.97 -11.72
N ASP A 75 1.92 -13.62 -10.93
CA ASP A 75 1.85 -15.08 -10.86
C ASP A 75 1.34 -15.71 -12.16
N VAL A 76 0.28 -15.17 -12.75
CA VAL A 76 -0.35 -15.73 -13.95
C VAL A 76 0.52 -15.54 -15.18
N PHE A 77 1.12 -14.37 -15.35
CA PHE A 77 1.96 -14.04 -16.49
C PHE A 77 3.44 -14.40 -16.26
N LYS A 78 3.80 -14.94 -15.08
CA LYS A 78 5.17 -15.30 -14.70
C LYS A 78 6.16 -14.16 -14.89
N LEU A 79 5.74 -12.96 -14.46
CA LEU A 79 6.58 -11.76 -14.56
C LEU A 79 7.70 -11.82 -13.52
N ASP A 80 8.92 -11.55 -13.94
CA ASP A 80 10.05 -11.32 -13.05
C ASP A 80 10.37 -9.82 -13.02
N LEU A 81 10.10 -9.18 -11.88
CA LEU A 81 10.33 -7.76 -11.68
C LEU A 81 11.69 -7.46 -11.03
N SER A 82 12.52 -8.50 -10.84
CA SER A 82 13.81 -8.36 -10.15
C SER A 82 14.73 -7.37 -10.87
N GLY A 83 15.15 -6.33 -10.15
CA GLY A 83 16.03 -5.28 -10.68
C GLY A 83 15.34 -4.30 -11.65
N TYR A 84 14.04 -4.41 -11.87
CA TYR A 84 13.30 -3.55 -12.79
C TYR A 84 13.10 -2.13 -12.23
N LEU A 85 13.11 -1.17 -13.13
CA LEU A 85 12.54 0.15 -12.92
C LEU A 85 11.07 0.10 -13.35
N CYS A 86 10.17 0.42 -12.44
CA CYS A 86 8.73 0.28 -12.65
C CYS A 86 8.01 1.63 -12.55
N ILE A 87 6.85 1.72 -13.19
CA ILE A 87 5.91 2.84 -13.07
C ILE A 87 4.58 2.30 -12.57
N ASP A 88 4.06 2.86 -11.47
CA ASP A 88 2.74 2.59 -10.92
C ASP A 88 1.82 3.77 -11.21
N ILE A 89 0.88 3.61 -12.15
CA ILE A 89 -0.02 4.67 -12.61
C ILE A 89 -1.36 4.55 -11.87
N GLY A 90 -1.67 5.53 -11.03
CA GLY A 90 -2.79 5.50 -10.10
C GLY A 90 -2.39 4.81 -8.79
N ALA A 91 -1.23 5.17 -8.25
CA ALA A 91 -0.62 4.49 -7.11
C ALA A 91 -1.49 4.50 -5.84
N SER A 92 -2.29 5.57 -5.61
CA SER A 92 -3.15 5.71 -4.44
C SER A 92 -2.40 5.41 -3.14
N THR A 93 -2.83 4.43 -2.35
CA THR A 93 -2.12 4.00 -1.12
C THR A 93 -0.82 3.24 -1.38
N GLY A 94 -0.55 2.83 -2.62
CA GLY A 94 0.69 2.17 -3.02
C GLY A 94 0.63 0.64 -3.00
N GLY A 95 -0.54 0.05 -3.14
CA GLY A 95 -0.67 -1.42 -3.14
C GLY A 95 0.15 -2.08 -4.25
N PHE A 96 0.10 -1.55 -5.48
CA PHE A 96 0.88 -2.05 -6.61
C PHE A 96 2.37 -1.74 -6.43
N THR A 97 2.71 -0.53 -6.00
CA THR A 97 4.08 -0.14 -5.64
C THR A 97 4.71 -1.11 -4.65
N ASP A 98 4.01 -1.44 -3.55
CA ASP A 98 4.51 -2.38 -2.53
C ASP A 98 4.68 -3.80 -3.11
N CYS A 99 3.75 -4.23 -3.99
CA CYS A 99 3.86 -5.51 -4.69
C CYS A 99 5.10 -5.55 -5.60
N MET A 100 5.35 -4.51 -6.39
CA MET A 100 6.55 -4.42 -7.25
C MET A 100 7.83 -4.50 -6.43
N LEU A 101 7.91 -3.75 -5.32
CA LEU A 101 9.08 -3.74 -4.44
C LEU A 101 9.33 -5.09 -3.78
N GLN A 102 8.28 -5.79 -3.35
CA GLN A 102 8.39 -7.13 -2.77
C GLN A 102 8.76 -8.19 -3.81
N ASN A 103 8.47 -7.96 -5.09
CA ASN A 103 8.92 -8.78 -6.23
C ASN A 103 10.26 -8.32 -6.82
N GLY A 104 11.04 -7.53 -6.07
CA GLY A 104 12.43 -7.24 -6.40
C GLY A 104 12.68 -6.01 -7.29
N ALA A 105 11.66 -5.17 -7.55
CA ALA A 105 11.88 -3.93 -8.28
C ALA A 105 12.94 -3.05 -7.59
N LYS A 106 13.88 -2.53 -8.38
CA LYS A 106 14.94 -1.65 -7.88
C LYS A 106 14.48 -0.22 -7.65
N LYS A 107 13.47 0.21 -8.38
CA LYS A 107 12.90 1.56 -8.28
C LYS A 107 11.46 1.57 -8.80
N VAL A 108 10.57 2.31 -8.15
CA VAL A 108 9.19 2.50 -8.58
C VAL A 108 8.83 3.98 -8.57
N TYR A 109 8.39 4.50 -9.69
CA TYR A 109 7.72 5.80 -9.79
C TYR A 109 6.25 5.61 -9.48
N ALA A 110 5.81 6.07 -8.30
CA ALA A 110 4.43 6.01 -7.85
C ALA A 110 3.70 7.30 -8.25
N VAL A 111 2.90 7.23 -9.32
CA VAL A 111 2.26 8.42 -9.91
C VAL A 111 0.80 8.45 -9.56
N ASP A 112 0.33 9.55 -8.95
CA ASP A 112 -1.09 9.76 -8.64
C ASP A 112 -1.49 11.22 -8.81
N SER A 113 -2.71 11.46 -9.28
CA SER A 113 -3.29 12.81 -9.38
C SER A 113 -3.76 13.38 -8.03
N GLY A 114 -4.00 12.52 -7.05
CA GLY A 114 -4.30 12.87 -5.66
C GLY A 114 -3.07 13.31 -4.88
N SER A 115 -3.25 13.59 -3.60
CA SER A 115 -2.17 13.94 -2.68
C SER A 115 -2.37 13.36 -1.30
N GLY A 116 -1.27 13.04 -0.62
CA GLY A 116 -1.27 12.51 0.74
C GLY A 116 -1.83 11.10 0.87
N GLN A 117 -1.90 10.34 -0.24
CA GLN A 117 -2.50 9.01 -0.26
C GLN A 117 -1.48 7.91 -0.06
N LEU A 118 -0.27 8.07 -0.60
CA LEU A 118 0.77 7.04 -0.52
C LEU A 118 1.11 6.73 0.94
N SER A 119 1.22 5.46 1.27
CA SER A 119 1.47 5.01 2.63
C SER A 119 2.82 5.53 3.16
N PRO A 120 2.91 5.92 4.45
CA PRO A 120 4.17 6.40 5.05
C PRO A 120 5.32 5.42 4.91
N LYS A 121 5.04 4.12 4.95
CA LYS A 121 6.03 3.05 4.72
C LYS A 121 6.70 3.21 3.36
N LEU A 122 5.92 3.46 2.31
CA LEU A 122 6.43 3.59 0.94
C LEU A 122 7.08 4.95 0.70
N LYS A 123 6.56 6.02 1.30
CA LYS A 123 7.20 7.35 1.23
C LYS A 123 8.60 7.37 1.84
N SER A 124 8.87 6.51 2.81
CA SER A 124 10.20 6.38 3.44
C SER A 124 11.12 5.38 2.73
N ASP A 125 10.63 4.61 1.76
CA ASP A 125 11.46 3.66 1.01
C ASP A 125 12.28 4.40 -0.08
N PRO A 126 13.63 4.37 -0.04
CA PRO A 126 14.47 5.11 -0.99
C PRO A 126 14.32 4.63 -2.44
N ARG A 127 13.69 3.49 -2.68
CA ARG A 127 13.39 2.96 -4.02
C ARG A 127 12.12 3.57 -4.62
N VAL A 128 11.32 4.30 -3.85
CA VAL A 128 10.06 4.90 -4.30
C VAL A 128 10.27 6.37 -4.60
N ILE A 129 9.87 6.76 -5.80
CA ILE A 129 9.76 8.16 -6.20
C ILE A 129 8.27 8.52 -6.18
N ASP A 130 7.86 9.30 -5.18
CA ASP A 130 6.49 9.75 -5.01
C ASP A 130 6.19 10.93 -5.92
N LEU A 131 5.34 10.73 -6.92
CA LEU A 131 4.87 11.74 -7.88
C LEU A 131 3.37 12.01 -7.65
N GLU A 132 3.01 12.43 -6.44
CA GLU A 132 1.65 12.90 -6.13
C GLU A 132 1.32 14.21 -6.87
N LYS A 133 0.02 14.55 -6.98
CA LYS A 133 -0.51 15.70 -7.72
C LYS A 133 -0.07 15.72 -9.19
N THR A 134 0.25 14.56 -9.75
CA THR A 134 0.76 14.41 -11.10
C THR A 134 -0.26 13.70 -11.98
N ASN A 135 -0.77 14.42 -12.98
CA ASN A 135 -1.67 13.81 -13.96
C ASN A 135 -0.83 13.11 -15.04
N PHE A 136 -0.90 11.78 -15.08
CA PHE A 136 -0.09 10.94 -15.98
C PHE A 136 -0.23 11.29 -17.46
N ARG A 137 -1.35 11.89 -17.88
CA ARG A 137 -1.56 12.34 -19.28
C ARG A 137 -0.52 13.36 -19.77
N TYR A 138 0.07 14.08 -18.85
CA TYR A 138 1.01 15.18 -19.16
C TYR A 138 2.44 14.88 -18.67
N ILE A 139 2.66 13.66 -18.19
CA ILE A 139 3.99 13.23 -17.73
C ILE A 139 4.95 13.12 -18.90
N THR A 140 6.20 13.46 -18.64
CA THR A 140 7.27 13.46 -19.62
C THR A 140 8.57 12.89 -19.01
N GLU A 141 9.63 12.82 -19.80
CA GLU A 141 10.98 12.47 -19.36
C GLU A 141 11.54 13.44 -18.29
N LYS A 142 10.89 14.56 -18.03
CA LYS A 142 11.29 15.48 -16.95
C LYS A 142 10.97 14.90 -15.58
N GLU A 143 9.80 14.28 -15.44
CA GLU A 143 9.36 13.64 -14.21
C GLU A 143 9.92 12.22 -14.08
N ILE A 144 10.03 11.49 -15.19
CA ILE A 144 10.58 10.13 -15.27
C ILE A 144 11.72 10.10 -16.30
N PRO A 145 12.95 10.42 -15.88
CA PRO A 145 14.08 10.58 -16.82
C PRO A 145 14.67 9.24 -17.32
N GLU A 146 14.30 8.13 -16.69
CA GLU A 146 14.77 6.80 -17.03
C GLU A 146 13.64 5.98 -17.67
N ARG A 147 13.91 5.26 -18.75
CA ARG A 147 12.92 4.36 -19.33
C ARG A 147 12.68 3.15 -18.44
N ALA A 148 11.42 2.88 -18.15
CA ALA A 148 11.01 1.80 -17.28
C ALA A 148 10.99 0.43 -18.01
N ASP A 149 11.23 -0.62 -17.22
CA ASP A 149 11.16 -2.00 -17.68
C ASP A 149 9.72 -2.54 -17.62
N PHE A 150 8.88 -1.95 -16.75
CA PHE A 150 7.51 -2.39 -16.52
C PHE A 150 6.63 -1.23 -16.05
N ALA A 151 5.37 -1.25 -16.44
CA ALA A 151 4.37 -0.32 -15.90
C ALA A 151 3.06 -1.03 -15.60
N SER A 152 2.38 -0.58 -14.55
CA SER A 152 1.01 -0.96 -14.24
C SER A 152 0.10 0.27 -14.20
N ALA A 153 -1.19 0.08 -14.47
CA ALA A 153 -2.21 1.11 -14.40
C ALA A 153 -3.48 0.58 -13.76
N ASP A 154 -3.82 1.07 -12.56
CA ASP A 154 -5.11 0.84 -11.88
C ASP A 154 -5.79 2.19 -11.65
N VAL A 155 -6.39 2.74 -12.68
CA VAL A 155 -6.93 4.10 -12.72
C VAL A 155 -8.44 4.13 -12.79
N SER A 156 -9.05 5.12 -12.13
CA SER A 156 -10.48 5.37 -12.16
C SER A 156 -10.80 6.64 -12.94
N PHE A 157 -11.96 6.67 -13.60
CA PHE A 157 -12.51 7.84 -14.29
C PHE A 157 -11.70 8.37 -15.48
N ILE A 158 -10.71 7.60 -15.98
CA ILE A 158 -9.91 7.95 -17.16
C ILE A 158 -9.75 6.73 -18.06
N SER A 159 -9.87 6.92 -19.36
CA SER A 159 -9.61 5.85 -20.34
C SER A 159 -8.12 5.65 -20.56
N LEU A 160 -7.67 4.40 -20.62
CA LEU A 160 -6.29 4.02 -20.92
C LEU A 160 -5.78 4.62 -22.24
N LYS A 161 -6.67 4.90 -23.22
CA LYS A 161 -6.29 5.57 -24.48
C LYS A 161 -5.64 6.94 -24.30
N TYR A 162 -5.81 7.59 -23.14
CA TYR A 162 -5.17 8.86 -22.81
C TYR A 162 -3.86 8.66 -22.00
N ILE A 163 -3.67 7.48 -21.42
CA ILE A 163 -2.48 7.13 -20.63
C ILE A 163 -1.42 6.48 -21.51
N LEU A 164 -1.81 5.54 -22.37
CA LEU A 164 -0.87 4.77 -23.18
C LEU A 164 0.03 5.61 -24.09
N PRO A 165 -0.45 6.71 -24.74
CA PRO A 165 0.43 7.57 -25.53
C PRO A 165 1.51 8.27 -24.69
N ALA A 166 1.20 8.65 -23.44
CA ALA A 166 2.18 9.26 -22.53
C ALA A 166 3.13 8.22 -21.95
N LEU A 167 2.67 6.98 -21.76
CA LEU A 167 3.47 5.88 -21.22
C LEU A 167 4.49 5.34 -22.24
N SER A 168 4.08 5.20 -23.51
CA SER A 168 4.91 4.54 -24.54
C SER A 168 6.35 5.06 -24.65
N PRO A 169 6.63 6.38 -24.65
CA PRO A 169 8.01 6.88 -24.71
C PRO A 169 8.81 6.63 -23.41
N LEU A 170 8.14 6.37 -22.29
CA LEU A 170 8.76 6.13 -20.98
C LEU A 170 9.09 4.65 -20.74
N LEU A 171 8.68 3.76 -21.63
CA LEU A 171 9.01 2.33 -21.59
C LEU A 171 10.21 2.01 -22.46
N LYS A 172 10.96 0.97 -22.08
CA LYS A 172 11.92 0.31 -22.96
C LYS A 172 11.19 -0.51 -24.03
N ASP A 173 11.91 -0.87 -25.09
CA ASP A 173 11.41 -1.78 -26.10
C ASP A 173 11.13 -3.15 -25.44
N GLY A 174 9.86 -3.60 -25.53
CA GLY A 174 9.40 -4.82 -24.86
C GLY A 174 8.99 -4.68 -23.39
N GLY A 175 8.99 -3.46 -22.88
CA GLY A 175 8.52 -3.13 -21.50
C GLY A 175 7.01 -2.96 -21.42
#